data_a4239f55810d9d54c9bc05e9ed4b9edb
#
_entry.id   a4239f55810d9d54c9bc05e9ed4b9edb
#
_cell.length_a   1.000
_cell.length_b   1.000
_cell.length_c   1.000
_cell.angle_alpha   90.00
_cell.angle_beta   90.00
_cell.angle_gamma   90.00
#
_symmetry.space_group_name_H-M   'P 1'
#
loop_
_entity.id
_entity.type
_entity.pdbx_description
1 polymer ?
#
loop_
_entity_poly.entity_id
_entity_poly.type
_entity_poly.pdbx_seq_one_letter_code
_entity_poly.pdbx_strand_id
1 'polypeptide(L)'
;IPAAASRLDSYPHQLSGGMRQRVMIAMAIACNPKLLIADEPTTALDVTIQAQILDLLVSLQRERNMALVLITHDMGVVAETAKRVMVMYASQQVEEQAAERLFAEPRHPYTAALLQALPEHAHGKRLNTIPGVVPGIADRPTGCVFNPRCGFVQERCRAEQPALEDKLGARVRCHFPIGGGAR
;
A
#
# COMPACT_ATOMS: atom_id res chain seq x y z
N ILE A 1 4.40 26.45 1.95
CA ILE A 1 5.50 26.67 2.93
C ILE A 1 5.27 28.05 3.54
N PRO A 2 5.03 28.16 4.86
CA PRO A 2 4.88 29.44 5.51
C PRO A 2 6.14 30.30 5.39
N ALA A 3 5.99 31.57 5.08
CA ALA A 3 7.09 32.52 4.91
C ALA A 3 8.19 32.03 3.96
N ALA A 4 7.79 31.50 2.80
CA ALA A 4 8.68 30.80 1.86
C ALA A 4 9.94 31.61 1.49
N ALA A 5 9.81 32.92 1.28
CA ALA A 5 10.93 33.77 0.91
C ALA A 5 12.03 33.82 2.00
N SER A 6 11.65 33.85 3.28
CA SER A 6 12.61 33.85 4.40
C SER A 6 13.25 32.48 4.66
N ARG A 7 12.80 31.44 3.97
CA ARG A 7 13.30 30.07 4.12
C ARG A 7 14.26 29.66 3.01
N LEU A 8 14.48 30.48 2.00
CA LEU A 8 15.36 30.15 0.87
C LEU A 8 16.80 29.86 1.31
N ASP A 9 17.26 30.58 2.35
CA ASP A 9 18.61 30.42 2.88
C ASP A 9 18.70 29.42 4.07
N SER A 10 17.55 28.73 4.38
CA SER A 10 17.51 27.80 5.50
C SER A 10 18.07 26.43 5.10
N TYR A 11 18.87 25.84 5.96
CA TYR A 11 19.34 24.45 5.79
C TYR A 11 18.22 23.46 6.14
N PRO A 12 18.23 22.24 5.57
CA PRO A 12 17.20 21.22 5.81
C PRO A 12 16.96 20.91 7.29
N HIS A 13 18.00 20.94 8.12
CA HIS A 13 17.87 20.67 9.56
C HIS A 13 17.16 21.79 10.34
N GLN A 14 17.03 22.98 9.75
CA GLN A 14 16.30 24.13 10.32
C GLN A 14 14.81 24.12 9.98
N LEU A 15 14.39 23.20 9.10
CA LEU A 15 13.00 23.02 8.69
C LEU A 15 12.33 21.92 9.51
N SER A 16 11.06 22.10 9.85
CA SER A 16 10.25 21.02 10.44
C SER A 16 10.07 19.84 9.45
N GLY A 17 9.68 18.67 9.95
CA GLY A 17 9.43 17.48 9.12
C GLY A 17 8.46 17.76 7.96
N GLY A 18 7.31 18.37 8.27
CA GLY A 18 6.32 18.74 7.26
C GLY A 18 6.80 19.81 6.28
N MET A 19 7.67 20.74 6.70
CA MET A 19 8.28 21.72 5.79
C MET A 19 9.28 21.04 4.84
N ARG A 20 10.12 20.15 5.34
CA ARG A 20 11.03 19.34 4.49
C ARG A 20 10.25 18.54 3.45
N GLN A 21 9.17 17.89 3.88
CA GLN A 21 8.32 17.11 2.96
C GLN A 21 7.71 17.99 1.86
N ARG A 22 7.22 19.19 2.21
CA ARG A 22 6.69 20.14 1.22
C ARG A 22 7.77 20.63 0.23
N VAL A 23 9.02 20.80 0.69
CA VAL A 23 10.15 21.13 -0.21
C VAL A 23 10.44 19.98 -1.15
N MET A 24 10.50 18.73 -0.66
CA MET A 24 10.69 17.54 -1.49
C MET A 24 9.58 17.40 -2.55
N ILE A 25 8.32 17.63 -2.17
CA ILE A 25 7.19 17.62 -3.12
C ILE A 25 7.38 18.73 -4.17
N ALA A 26 7.74 19.93 -3.76
CA ALA A 26 7.97 21.06 -4.69
C ALA A 26 9.08 20.74 -5.70
N MET A 27 10.17 20.13 -5.26
CA MET A 27 11.25 19.66 -6.13
C MET A 27 10.77 18.60 -7.12
N ALA A 28 10.00 17.61 -6.64
CA ALA A 28 9.50 16.51 -7.46
C ALA A 28 8.54 16.99 -8.57
N ILE A 29 7.76 18.05 -8.32
CA ILE A 29 6.81 18.60 -9.31
C ILE A 29 7.37 19.75 -10.15
N ALA A 30 8.58 20.21 -9.90
CA ALA A 30 9.16 21.39 -10.56
C ALA A 30 9.20 21.28 -12.09
N CYS A 31 9.42 20.06 -12.63
CA CYS A 31 9.46 19.80 -14.06
C CYS A 31 8.12 19.34 -14.66
N ASN A 32 7.01 19.59 -13.98
CA ASN A 32 5.66 19.20 -14.42
C ASN A 32 5.57 17.72 -14.88
N PRO A 33 5.86 16.75 -14.00
CA PRO A 33 5.85 15.34 -14.35
C PRO A 33 4.43 14.88 -14.67
N LYS A 34 4.31 13.88 -15.55
CA LYS A 34 3.02 13.17 -15.81
C LYS A 34 2.70 12.13 -14.75
N LEU A 35 3.69 11.67 -14.02
CA LEU A 35 3.59 10.67 -12.96
C LEU A 35 4.43 11.11 -11.76
N LEU A 36 3.82 11.12 -10.58
CA LEU A 36 4.49 11.29 -9.30
C LEU A 36 4.44 9.98 -8.54
N ILE A 37 5.60 9.51 -8.07
CA ILE A 37 5.72 8.36 -7.16
C ILE A 37 6.05 8.89 -5.77
N ALA A 38 5.17 8.66 -4.83
CA ALA A 38 5.33 9.05 -3.42
C ALA A 38 5.52 7.78 -2.58
N ASP A 39 6.77 7.53 -2.19
CA ASP A 39 7.14 6.37 -1.38
C ASP A 39 7.16 6.78 0.09
N GLU A 40 6.21 6.25 0.85
CA GLU A 40 5.99 6.55 2.27
C GLU A 40 6.03 8.06 2.60
N PRO A 41 5.24 8.93 1.92
CA PRO A 41 5.43 10.36 1.99
C PRO A 41 5.05 10.98 3.34
N THR A 42 4.47 10.20 4.23
CA THR A 42 4.00 10.64 5.56
C THR A 42 4.73 9.98 6.72
N THR A 43 5.72 9.14 6.45
CA THR A 43 6.51 8.46 7.49
C THR A 43 7.20 9.46 8.42
N ALA A 44 7.13 9.22 9.72
CA ALA A 44 7.67 10.07 10.79
C ALA A 44 7.05 11.49 10.89
N LEU A 45 5.85 11.67 10.37
CA LEU A 45 5.06 12.89 10.56
C LEU A 45 3.94 12.62 11.59
N ASP A 46 3.54 13.67 12.30
CA ASP A 46 2.34 13.60 13.13
C ASP A 46 1.06 13.52 12.27
N VAL A 47 -0.02 12.99 12.85
CA VAL A 47 -1.28 12.70 12.14
C VAL A 47 -1.85 13.92 11.42
N THR A 48 -1.74 15.12 12.03
CA THR A 48 -2.25 16.34 11.43
C THR A 48 -1.45 16.75 10.20
N ILE A 49 -0.13 16.68 10.28
CA ILE A 49 0.75 17.00 9.15
C ILE A 49 0.64 15.92 8.06
N GLN A 50 0.48 14.65 8.45
CA GLN A 50 0.22 13.56 7.52
C GLN A 50 -1.02 13.86 6.65
N ALA A 51 -2.17 14.19 7.25
CA ALA A 51 -3.37 14.54 6.51
C ALA A 51 -3.13 15.72 5.55
N GLN A 52 -2.47 16.78 6.01
CA GLN A 52 -2.14 17.93 5.16
C GLN A 52 -1.24 17.59 3.96
N ILE A 53 -0.30 16.67 4.10
CA ILE A 53 0.58 16.24 3.00
C ILE A 53 -0.20 15.40 1.99
N LEU A 54 -1.10 14.54 2.44
CA LEU A 54 -1.96 13.74 1.57
C LEU A 54 -2.92 14.63 0.79
N ASP A 55 -3.58 15.56 1.43
CA ASP A 55 -4.46 16.55 0.79
C ASP A 55 -3.69 17.37 -0.27
N LEU A 56 -2.48 17.78 0.05
CA LEU A 56 -1.62 18.49 -0.90
C LEU A 56 -1.31 17.62 -2.13
N LEU A 57 -0.94 16.34 -1.96
CA LEU A 57 -0.64 15.43 -3.06
C LEU A 57 -1.87 15.20 -3.95
N VAL A 58 -3.04 15.00 -3.35
CA VAL A 58 -4.31 14.83 -4.07
C VAL A 58 -4.71 16.09 -4.82
N SER A 59 -4.56 17.29 -4.21
CA SER A 59 -4.81 18.57 -4.87
C SER A 59 -3.91 18.77 -6.08
N LEU A 60 -2.61 18.56 -5.91
CA LEU A 60 -1.63 18.66 -7.00
C LEU A 60 -1.90 17.67 -8.13
N GLN A 61 -2.31 16.45 -7.78
CA GLN A 61 -2.69 15.42 -8.76
C GLN A 61 -3.85 15.91 -9.64
N ARG A 62 -4.86 16.53 -9.04
CA ARG A 62 -6.03 17.07 -9.74
C ARG A 62 -5.68 18.31 -10.57
N GLU A 63 -5.03 19.30 -9.94
CA GLU A 63 -4.69 20.58 -10.57
C GLU A 63 -3.77 20.41 -11.79
N ARG A 64 -2.82 19.48 -11.71
CA ARG A 64 -1.83 19.24 -12.77
C ARG A 64 -2.18 18.10 -13.70
N ASN A 65 -3.32 17.42 -13.46
CA ASN A 65 -3.76 16.25 -14.23
C ASN A 65 -2.66 15.19 -14.40
N MET A 66 -1.94 14.92 -13.30
CA MET A 66 -0.87 13.92 -13.25
C MET A 66 -1.35 12.62 -12.62
N ALA A 67 -0.69 11.50 -12.94
CA ALA A 67 -0.89 10.26 -12.22
C ALA A 67 -0.12 10.29 -10.88
N LEU A 68 -0.70 9.69 -9.84
CA LEU A 68 -0.07 9.53 -8.53
C LEU A 68 0.00 8.05 -8.18
N VAL A 69 1.21 7.54 -7.90
CA VAL A 69 1.44 6.26 -7.27
C VAL A 69 1.84 6.53 -5.83
N LEU A 70 1.03 6.07 -4.89
CA LEU A 70 1.28 6.19 -3.46
C LEU A 70 1.69 4.83 -2.92
N ILE A 71 2.89 4.73 -2.35
CA ILE A 71 3.37 3.55 -1.63
C ILE A 71 3.22 3.83 -0.15
N THR A 72 2.45 3.01 0.55
CA THR A 72 2.19 3.16 1.99
C THR A 72 1.78 1.84 2.61
N HIS A 73 1.98 1.70 3.89
CA HIS A 73 1.45 0.62 4.72
C HIS A 73 0.19 1.03 5.50
N ASP A 74 -0.24 2.29 5.39
CA ASP A 74 -1.42 2.82 6.06
C ASP A 74 -2.68 2.55 5.23
N MET A 75 -3.46 1.56 5.64
CA MET A 75 -4.67 1.14 4.93
C MET A 75 -5.79 2.18 5.01
N GLY A 76 -5.82 3.03 6.04
CA GLY A 76 -6.77 4.15 6.15
C GLY A 76 -6.51 5.16 5.04
N VAL A 77 -5.23 5.54 4.85
CA VAL A 77 -4.82 6.40 3.74
C VAL A 77 -5.20 5.81 2.39
N VAL A 78 -4.99 4.51 2.20
CA VAL A 78 -5.36 3.81 0.95
C VAL A 78 -6.86 3.87 0.71
N ALA A 79 -7.67 3.63 1.74
CA ALA A 79 -9.14 3.65 1.64
C ALA A 79 -9.69 5.02 1.19
N GLU A 80 -9.09 6.10 1.70
CA GLU A 80 -9.54 7.46 1.43
C GLU A 80 -9.04 8.03 0.08
N THR A 81 -7.84 7.63 -0.35
CA THR A 81 -7.17 8.32 -1.46
C THR A 81 -7.06 7.52 -2.74
N ALA A 82 -7.00 6.19 -2.66
CA ALA A 82 -6.69 5.34 -3.80
C ALA A 82 -7.95 4.96 -4.60
N LYS A 83 -7.86 5.05 -5.93
CA LYS A 83 -8.89 4.47 -6.83
C LYS A 83 -8.63 3.00 -7.13
N ARG A 84 -7.38 2.61 -7.24
CA ARG A 84 -6.92 1.23 -7.46
C ARG A 84 -5.81 0.91 -6.48
N VAL A 85 -5.78 -0.31 -6.01
CA VAL A 85 -4.79 -0.78 -5.04
C VAL A 85 -4.09 -2.01 -5.59
N MET A 86 -2.77 -2.01 -5.49
CA MET A 86 -1.91 -3.15 -5.74
C MET A 86 -1.33 -3.60 -4.40
N VAL A 87 -1.61 -4.81 -4.00
CA VAL A 87 -1.06 -5.41 -2.78
C VAL A 87 0.20 -6.19 -3.12
N MET A 88 1.27 -5.90 -2.39
CA MET A 88 2.58 -6.54 -2.55
C MET A 88 2.89 -7.45 -1.35
N TYR A 89 3.44 -8.63 -1.61
CA TYR A 89 3.96 -9.52 -0.59
C TYR A 89 5.27 -10.15 -1.06
N ALA A 90 6.32 -10.11 -0.24
CA ALA A 90 7.65 -10.63 -0.56
C ALA A 90 8.14 -10.21 -1.96
N SER A 91 8.02 -8.93 -2.30
CA SER A 91 8.36 -8.30 -3.58
C SER A 91 7.57 -8.85 -4.79
N GLN A 92 6.40 -9.46 -4.56
CA GLN A 92 5.50 -9.90 -5.63
C GLN A 92 4.14 -9.24 -5.50
N GLN A 93 3.57 -8.83 -6.63
CA GLN A 93 2.17 -8.44 -6.69
C GLN A 93 1.29 -9.67 -6.44
N VAL A 94 0.45 -9.60 -5.43
CA VAL A 94 -0.45 -10.70 -5.05
C VAL A 94 -1.90 -10.42 -5.40
N GLU A 95 -2.32 -9.15 -5.36
CA GLU A 95 -3.67 -8.74 -5.74
C GLU A 95 -3.68 -7.32 -6.30
N GLU A 96 -4.58 -7.04 -7.25
CA GLU A 96 -4.88 -5.69 -7.74
C GLU A 96 -6.34 -5.59 -8.10
N GLN A 97 -7.01 -4.55 -7.55
CA GLN A 97 -8.38 -4.21 -7.93
C GLN A 97 -8.75 -2.76 -7.54
N ALA A 98 -9.98 -2.35 -7.81
CA ALA A 98 -10.50 -1.08 -7.31
C ALA A 98 -10.47 -1.06 -5.77
N ALA A 99 -10.11 0.08 -5.16
CA ALA A 99 -9.97 0.19 -3.71
C ALA A 99 -11.23 -0.25 -2.97
N GLU A 100 -12.40 0.27 -3.34
CA GLU A 100 -13.68 -0.08 -2.75
C GLU A 100 -13.92 -1.61 -2.70
N ARG A 101 -13.61 -2.30 -3.81
CA ARG A 101 -13.78 -3.75 -3.90
C ARG A 101 -12.72 -4.51 -3.10
N LEU A 102 -11.50 -3.99 -3.03
CA LEU A 102 -10.42 -4.64 -2.26
C LEU A 102 -10.77 -4.68 -0.78
N PHE A 103 -11.34 -3.61 -0.24
CA PHE A 103 -11.78 -3.55 1.16
C PHE A 103 -13.02 -4.40 1.42
N ALA A 104 -13.99 -4.43 0.49
CA ALA A 104 -15.23 -5.19 0.64
C ALA A 104 -15.04 -6.69 0.39
N GLU A 105 -14.27 -7.04 -0.65
CA GLU A 105 -14.16 -8.39 -1.17
C GLU A 105 -12.71 -8.74 -1.56
N PRO A 106 -11.76 -8.84 -0.61
CA PRO A 106 -10.39 -9.24 -0.90
C PRO A 106 -10.37 -10.66 -1.49
N ARG A 107 -9.56 -10.86 -2.53
CA ARG A 107 -9.47 -12.15 -3.24
C ARG A 107 -8.24 -12.97 -2.83
N HIS A 108 -7.15 -12.32 -2.47
CA HIS A 108 -5.96 -13.03 -1.99
C HIS A 108 -6.02 -13.24 -0.47
N PRO A 109 -5.71 -14.44 0.03
CA PRO A 109 -5.70 -14.71 1.47
C PRO A 109 -4.82 -13.77 2.30
N TYR A 110 -3.70 -13.30 1.75
CA TYR A 110 -2.86 -12.30 2.41
C TYR A 110 -3.58 -10.97 2.56
N THR A 111 -4.25 -10.47 1.51
CA THR A 111 -5.02 -9.22 1.55
C THR A 111 -6.11 -9.30 2.62
N ALA A 112 -6.86 -10.41 2.66
CA ALA A 112 -7.89 -10.63 3.66
C ALA A 112 -7.31 -10.62 5.08
N ALA A 113 -6.19 -11.32 5.30
CA ALA A 113 -5.51 -11.35 6.59
C ALA A 113 -4.95 -9.97 7.00
N LEU A 114 -4.44 -9.20 6.02
CA LEU A 114 -3.95 -7.83 6.24
C LEU A 114 -5.08 -6.91 6.69
N LEU A 115 -6.24 -6.95 6.03
CA LEU A 115 -7.42 -6.17 6.41
C LEU A 115 -7.97 -6.58 7.78
N GLN A 116 -7.98 -7.88 8.09
CA GLN A 116 -8.41 -8.38 9.41
C GLN A 116 -7.45 -7.99 10.55
N ALA A 117 -6.21 -7.64 10.24
CA ALA A 117 -5.24 -7.18 11.23
C ALA A 117 -5.38 -5.69 11.58
N LEU A 118 -6.26 -4.95 10.88
CA LEU A 118 -6.52 -3.54 11.17
C LEU A 118 -7.20 -3.38 12.55
N PRO A 119 -6.87 -2.30 13.29
CA PRO A 119 -7.45 -2.03 14.61
C PRO A 119 -8.97 -1.98 14.63
N GLU A 120 -9.58 -1.53 13.54
CA GLU A 120 -11.03 -1.42 13.36
C GLU A 120 -11.74 -2.78 13.36
N HIS A 121 -11.04 -3.84 13.00
CA HIS A 121 -11.52 -5.23 13.01
C HIS A 121 -11.10 -6.02 14.26
N ALA A 122 -10.51 -5.35 15.26
CA ALA A 122 -10.11 -5.99 16.49
C ALA A 122 -11.34 -6.37 17.34
N HIS A 123 -11.63 -7.64 17.44
CA HIS A 123 -12.61 -8.17 18.38
C HIS A 123 -11.94 -8.36 19.76
N GLY A 124 -12.12 -7.39 20.68
CA GLY A 124 -11.54 -7.44 22.01
C GLY A 124 -10.13 -6.82 22.11
N LYS A 125 -9.33 -7.26 23.09
CA LYS A 125 -8.02 -6.67 23.40
C LYS A 125 -6.85 -7.14 22.51
N ARG A 126 -7.06 -8.07 21.59
CA ARG A 126 -6.00 -8.63 20.72
C ARG A 126 -6.27 -8.34 19.26
N LEU A 127 -5.27 -7.76 18.61
CA LEU A 127 -5.24 -7.64 17.15
C LEU A 127 -5.03 -9.03 16.53
N ASN A 128 -5.70 -9.29 15.42
CA ASN A 128 -5.41 -10.45 14.59
C ASN A 128 -4.03 -10.26 13.95
N THR A 129 -3.15 -11.20 14.11
CA THR A 129 -1.81 -11.17 13.53
C THR A 129 -1.66 -12.24 12.46
N ILE A 130 -0.89 -11.93 11.42
CA ILE A 130 -0.51 -12.92 10.42
C ILE A 130 0.69 -13.69 10.96
N PRO A 131 0.57 -15.00 11.27
CA PRO A 131 1.65 -15.76 11.90
C PRO A 131 2.87 -15.89 10.99
N GLY A 132 4.04 -16.15 11.57
CA GLY A 132 5.30 -16.37 10.86
C GLY A 132 5.95 -15.09 10.35
N VAL A 133 7.04 -15.24 9.60
CA VAL A 133 7.89 -14.16 9.07
C VAL A 133 7.75 -14.08 7.56
N VAL A 134 7.87 -12.88 7.00
CA VAL A 134 7.93 -12.67 5.54
C VAL A 134 9.24 -13.27 5.03
N PRO A 135 9.22 -14.18 4.05
CA PRO A 135 10.44 -14.76 3.52
C PRO A 135 11.31 -13.72 2.81
N GLY A 136 12.60 -13.77 3.07
CA GLY A 136 13.60 -13.04 2.30
C GLY A 136 13.70 -13.56 0.85
N ILE A 137 14.46 -12.86 0.01
CA ILE A 137 14.63 -13.27 -1.40
C ILE A 137 15.28 -14.67 -1.49
N ALA A 138 16.27 -14.93 -0.59
CA ALA A 138 16.98 -16.21 -0.55
C ALA A 138 16.16 -17.36 0.07
N ASP A 139 15.19 -17.01 0.93
CA ASP A 139 14.41 -17.99 1.71
C ASP A 139 12.99 -18.19 1.16
N ARG A 140 12.76 -17.80 -0.10
CA ARG A 140 11.44 -17.98 -0.71
C ARG A 140 11.08 -19.47 -0.78
N PRO A 141 9.87 -19.84 -0.31
CA PRO A 141 9.40 -21.20 -0.43
C PRO A 141 9.17 -21.57 -1.90
N THR A 142 9.20 -22.85 -2.20
CA THR A 142 8.66 -23.35 -3.47
C THR A 142 7.16 -23.07 -3.55
N GLY A 143 6.65 -22.90 -4.77
CA GLY A 143 5.24 -22.58 -5.01
C GLY A 143 4.85 -21.16 -4.66
N CYS A 144 3.66 -20.99 -4.09
CA CYS A 144 3.15 -19.69 -3.68
C CYS A 144 3.99 -19.09 -2.54
N VAL A 145 4.49 -17.88 -2.70
CA VAL A 145 5.34 -17.21 -1.67
C VAL A 145 4.64 -17.01 -0.32
N PHE A 146 3.31 -17.00 -0.30
CA PHE A 146 2.54 -16.88 0.93
C PHE A 146 2.17 -18.25 1.56
N ASN A 147 2.48 -19.37 0.92
CA ASN A 147 2.05 -20.71 1.35
C ASN A 147 2.39 -21.03 2.82
N PRO A 148 3.55 -20.64 3.41
CA PRO A 148 3.87 -21.00 4.79
C PRO A 148 2.98 -20.30 5.83
N ARG A 149 2.35 -19.20 5.43
CA ARG A 149 1.54 -18.33 6.31
C ARG A 149 0.05 -18.33 5.93
N CYS A 150 -0.32 -19.04 4.87
CA CYS A 150 -1.67 -19.06 4.33
C CYS A 150 -2.54 -20.07 5.09
N GLY A 151 -3.62 -19.61 5.72
CA GLY A 151 -4.59 -20.49 6.38
C GLY A 151 -5.41 -21.37 5.43
N PHE A 152 -5.34 -21.11 4.11
CA PHE A 152 -6.04 -21.85 3.05
C PHE A 152 -5.08 -22.65 2.16
N VAL A 153 -3.86 -22.91 2.63
CA VAL A 153 -2.83 -23.58 1.85
C VAL A 153 -3.26 -25.00 1.46
N GLN A 154 -3.06 -25.34 0.17
CA GLN A 154 -3.28 -26.68 -0.38
C GLN A 154 -1.98 -27.21 -1.00
N GLU A 155 -1.95 -28.49 -1.39
CA GLU A 155 -0.77 -29.13 -1.95
C GLU A 155 -0.24 -28.40 -3.20
N ARG A 156 -1.13 -27.98 -4.10
CA ARG A 156 -0.77 -27.20 -5.29
C ARG A 156 -0.06 -25.88 -4.93
N CYS A 157 -0.46 -25.24 -3.83
CA CYS A 157 0.19 -24.01 -3.38
C CYS A 157 1.64 -24.20 -2.94
N ARG A 158 2.02 -25.40 -2.52
CA ARG A 158 3.39 -25.75 -2.15
C ARG A 158 4.24 -26.17 -3.34
N ALA A 159 3.60 -26.78 -4.34
CA ALA A 159 4.28 -27.32 -5.51
C ALA A 159 4.49 -26.28 -6.61
N GLU A 160 3.53 -25.38 -6.80
CA GLU A 160 3.43 -24.55 -8.00
C GLU A 160 3.24 -23.06 -7.64
N GLN A 161 3.98 -22.17 -8.30
CA GLN A 161 3.79 -20.72 -8.13
C GLN A 161 2.59 -20.28 -8.97
N PRO A 162 1.58 -19.63 -8.35
CA PRO A 162 0.43 -19.12 -9.09
C PRO A 162 0.84 -17.97 -10.02
N ALA A 163 0.30 -17.96 -11.23
CA ALA A 163 0.38 -16.81 -12.12
C ALA A 163 -0.53 -15.67 -11.63
N LEU A 164 -0.20 -14.43 -12.01
CA LEU A 164 -1.07 -13.30 -11.79
C LEU A 164 -2.12 -13.26 -12.90
N GLU A 165 -3.36 -13.54 -12.57
CA GLU A 165 -4.45 -13.72 -13.54
C GLU A 165 -5.70 -12.94 -13.13
N ASP A 166 -6.54 -12.63 -14.10
CA ASP A 166 -7.86 -12.02 -13.84
C ASP A 166 -8.84 -13.10 -13.36
N LYS A 167 -9.18 -13.04 -12.08
CA LYS A 167 -10.11 -13.95 -11.41
C LYS A 167 -11.09 -13.18 -10.54
N LEU A 168 -12.39 -13.47 -10.68
CA LEU A 168 -13.44 -12.87 -9.85
C LEU A 168 -13.45 -11.33 -9.86
N GLY A 169 -13.03 -10.73 -10.98
CA GLY A 169 -13.01 -9.28 -11.18
C GLY A 169 -11.83 -8.56 -10.50
N ALA A 170 -10.80 -9.31 -10.07
CA ALA A 170 -9.52 -8.81 -9.57
C ALA A 170 -8.37 -9.49 -10.31
N ARG A 171 -7.22 -8.84 -10.43
CA ARG A 171 -5.98 -9.51 -10.81
C ARG A 171 -5.38 -10.13 -9.55
N VAL A 172 -5.29 -11.45 -9.49
CA VAL A 172 -4.88 -12.14 -8.27
C VAL A 172 -3.89 -13.27 -8.55
N ARG A 173 -2.86 -13.34 -7.74
CA ARG A 173 -1.82 -14.38 -7.77
C ARG A 173 -2.15 -15.46 -6.73
N CYS A 174 -3.20 -16.23 -7.00
CA CYS A 174 -3.67 -17.29 -6.11
C CYS A 174 -4.29 -18.43 -6.89
N HIS A 175 -4.01 -19.68 -6.53
CA HIS A 175 -4.66 -20.86 -7.11
C HIS A 175 -6.14 -20.92 -6.69
N PHE A 176 -6.43 -20.53 -5.44
CA PHE A 176 -7.74 -20.65 -4.79
C PHE A 176 -8.15 -19.30 -4.19
N PRO A 177 -8.52 -18.28 -5.02
CA PRO A 177 -8.91 -16.98 -4.50
C PRO A 177 -10.17 -17.08 -3.65
N ILE A 178 -10.32 -16.19 -2.68
CA ILE A 178 -11.49 -16.13 -1.80
C ILE A 178 -12.73 -15.77 -2.64
N GLY A 179 -13.84 -16.47 -2.41
CA GLY A 179 -15.09 -16.30 -3.17
C GLY A 179 -15.16 -17.13 -4.45
N GLY A 180 -14.18 -17.94 -4.78
CA GLY A 180 -14.10 -18.76 -6.00
C GLY A 180 -14.72 -20.16 -5.92
N GLY A 181 -15.63 -20.42 -5.01
CA GLY A 181 -16.54 -21.60 -5.06
C GLY A 181 -15.95 -23.01 -4.87
N ALA A 182 -14.64 -23.18 -4.81
CA ALA A 182 -14.01 -24.48 -4.51
C ALA A 182 -13.05 -24.33 -3.33
N ARG A 183 -13.52 -24.63 -2.17
CA ARG A 183 -12.72 -24.82 -0.94
C ARG A 183 -12.64 -26.29 -0.61
#